data_629e2fa25b74bdb8abadd0943ebf6fca
#
_entry.id   629e2fa25b74bdb8abadd0943ebf6fca
#
_cell.length_a   1.000
_cell.length_b   1.000
_cell.length_c   1.000
_cell.angle_alpha   90.00
_cell.angle_beta   90.00
_cell.angle_gamma   90.00
#
_symmetry.space_group_name_H-M   'P 1'
#
loop_
_entity.id
_entity.type
_entity.pdbx_description
1 polymer ?
#
loop_
_entity_poly.entity_id
_entity_poly.type
_entity_poly.pdbx_seq_one_letter_code
_entity_poly.pdbx_strand_id
1 'polypeptide(L)'
;MDIEDIAVFIGIDVGKSEHWATALSRDGQKVLDKALPNDEERLRALYKKLADHGNLLVVVDQPATIGALAVAVAQDMGITVGYLPGLSMRRIADLTPGSAKTDAKDAAVIAGAARSMPHTLRAVSTSDEDAAALSMLTGFDLDLARQVNQGANRIRGLYTQIHPALEAVMGPWLEHDAVLEVIAAWPTPADLKRAGKARIDARLKKHGCRRHATWAGQIVSALEHQTVVVAGTDAAAVVLPHLARQLISLHAQRADVAAQVEALVEAHPLYEVLISMPGIGVRTAAVFLAETLGKTFDTGAQLASYAGLAPVTRRSGSSIRGEHVSHGGNKRLKRAMFLSAFA
;
A
#
# COMPACT_ATOMS: atom_id res chain seq x y z
N MET A 1 10.53 22.33 11.33
CA MET A 1 10.42 23.16 10.13
C MET A 1 10.53 24.59 10.58
N ASP A 2 11.46 25.33 10.02
CA ASP A 2 11.59 26.75 10.30
C ASP A 2 10.49 27.51 9.54
N ILE A 3 9.80 28.42 10.22
CA ILE A 3 8.67 29.20 9.68
C ILE A 3 8.82 30.70 9.97
N GLU A 4 10.03 31.14 10.44
CA GLU A 4 10.22 32.53 10.85
C GLU A 4 9.99 33.54 9.73
N ASP A 5 10.36 33.19 8.50
CA ASP A 5 10.22 34.05 7.31
C ASP A 5 8.90 33.83 6.54
N ILE A 6 8.01 32.99 7.02
CA ILE A 6 6.74 32.69 6.33
C ILE A 6 5.72 33.80 6.62
N ALA A 7 5.18 34.40 5.58
CA ALA A 7 4.14 35.42 5.65
C ALA A 7 2.71 34.82 5.50
N VAL A 8 2.56 33.79 4.66
CA VAL A 8 1.25 33.17 4.38
C VAL A 8 1.33 31.66 4.55
N PHE A 9 0.37 31.11 5.30
CA PHE A 9 0.22 29.70 5.58
C PHE A 9 -0.97 29.15 4.82
N ILE A 10 -0.74 28.28 3.86
CA ILE A 10 -1.75 27.73 2.97
C ILE A 10 -2.01 26.28 3.39
N GLY A 11 -3.22 26.01 3.87
CA GLY A 11 -3.69 24.65 4.12
C GLY A 11 -4.54 24.17 2.95
N ILE A 12 -4.21 23.00 2.41
CA ILE A 12 -4.95 22.38 1.33
C ILE A 12 -5.48 21.03 1.80
N ASP A 13 -6.79 20.93 1.87
CA ASP A 13 -7.49 19.65 1.96
C ASP A 13 -7.60 19.08 0.55
N VAL A 14 -6.94 17.93 0.31
CA VAL A 14 -6.76 17.43 -1.05
C VAL A 14 -7.91 16.51 -1.47
N GLY A 15 -8.59 16.88 -2.55
CA GLY A 15 -9.63 16.10 -3.20
C GLY A 15 -9.20 15.62 -4.58
N LYS A 16 -9.88 14.63 -5.11
CA LYS A 16 -9.53 13.96 -6.36
C LYS A 16 -9.62 14.89 -7.59
N SER A 17 -10.70 15.64 -7.72
CA SER A 17 -10.94 16.58 -8.82
C SER A 17 -10.77 18.04 -8.40
N GLU A 18 -10.99 18.31 -7.15
CA GLU A 18 -10.97 19.64 -6.57
C GLU A 18 -10.46 19.56 -5.15
N HIS A 19 -9.61 20.48 -4.78
CA HIS A 19 -9.10 20.69 -3.43
C HIS A 19 -9.88 21.81 -2.76
N TRP A 20 -9.74 21.95 -1.45
CA TRP A 20 -10.11 23.20 -0.78
C TRP A 20 -8.85 23.87 -0.23
N ALA A 21 -8.67 25.15 -0.51
CA ALA A 21 -7.52 25.92 -0.05
C ALA A 21 -7.95 27.03 0.89
N THR A 22 -7.37 27.06 2.09
CA THR A 22 -7.46 28.15 3.05
C THR A 22 -6.09 28.75 3.26
N ALA A 23 -5.93 30.06 3.13
CA ALA A 23 -4.70 30.77 3.40
C ALA A 23 -4.89 31.75 4.58
N LEU A 24 -3.95 31.70 5.51
CA LEU A 24 -3.88 32.59 6.67
C LEU A 24 -2.63 33.44 6.62
N SER A 25 -2.75 34.73 6.94
CA SER A 25 -1.60 35.59 7.21
C SER A 25 -0.90 35.16 8.51
N ARG A 26 0.27 35.72 8.78
CA ARG A 26 0.99 35.53 10.04
C ARG A 26 0.17 35.89 11.27
N ASP A 27 -0.65 36.94 11.17
CA ASP A 27 -1.55 37.42 12.23
C ASP A 27 -2.83 36.56 12.35
N GLY A 28 -3.00 35.58 11.49
CA GLY A 28 -4.16 34.68 11.50
C GLY A 28 -5.38 35.20 10.76
N GLN A 29 -5.25 36.28 10.01
CA GLN A 29 -6.33 36.77 9.16
C GLN A 29 -6.50 35.85 7.95
N LYS A 30 -7.74 35.57 7.58
CA LYS A 30 -8.08 34.74 6.42
C LYS A 30 -7.85 35.56 5.14
N VAL A 31 -6.84 35.20 4.36
CA VAL A 31 -6.51 35.82 3.06
C VAL A 31 -7.27 35.16 1.93
N LEU A 32 -7.51 33.85 2.06
CA LEU A 32 -8.22 33.06 1.04
C LEU A 32 -8.95 31.90 1.70
N ASP A 33 -10.12 31.56 1.13
CA ASP A 33 -10.90 30.38 1.51
C ASP A 33 -11.80 29.99 0.35
N LYS A 34 -11.38 29.02 -0.45
CA LYS A 34 -12.15 28.61 -1.63
C LYS A 34 -11.75 27.23 -2.15
N ALA A 35 -12.63 26.66 -2.96
CA ALA A 35 -12.36 25.52 -3.79
C ALA A 35 -11.24 25.82 -4.79
N LEU A 36 -10.38 24.85 -5.05
CA LEU A 36 -9.23 24.93 -5.93
C LEU A 36 -9.18 23.69 -6.83
N PRO A 37 -9.45 23.81 -8.12
CA PRO A 37 -9.33 22.70 -9.05
C PRO A 37 -7.93 22.06 -8.99
N ASN A 38 -7.86 20.74 -9.12
CA ASN A 38 -6.59 19.99 -9.20
C ASN A 38 -6.00 20.12 -10.61
N ASP A 39 -5.52 21.31 -10.91
CA ASP A 39 -5.03 21.75 -12.20
C ASP A 39 -3.81 22.66 -12.01
N GLU A 40 -2.75 22.42 -12.79
CA GLU A 40 -1.47 23.12 -12.64
C GLU A 40 -1.59 24.62 -12.82
N GLU A 41 -2.31 25.10 -13.84
CA GLU A 41 -2.47 26.54 -14.12
C GLU A 41 -3.14 27.24 -12.94
N ARG A 42 -4.18 26.64 -12.39
CA ARG A 42 -4.92 27.18 -11.25
C ARG A 42 -4.10 27.18 -9.96
N LEU A 43 -3.31 26.14 -9.75
CA LEU A 43 -2.39 26.05 -8.61
C LEU A 43 -1.31 27.13 -8.71
N ARG A 44 -0.64 27.26 -9.89
CA ARG A 44 0.36 28.32 -10.12
C ARG A 44 -0.22 29.72 -9.95
N ALA A 45 -1.39 29.98 -10.52
CA ALA A 45 -2.06 31.28 -10.40
C ALA A 45 -2.37 31.62 -8.94
N LEU A 46 -2.82 30.63 -8.14
CA LEU A 46 -3.09 30.82 -6.72
C LEU A 46 -1.81 31.14 -5.95
N TYR A 47 -0.77 30.32 -6.11
CA TYR A 47 0.49 30.51 -5.39
C TYR A 47 1.15 31.83 -5.76
N LYS A 48 1.17 32.19 -7.04
CA LYS A 48 1.69 33.48 -7.51
C LYS A 48 0.94 34.66 -6.85
N LYS A 49 -0.39 34.62 -6.83
CA LYS A 49 -1.20 35.67 -6.20
C LYS A 49 -0.93 35.80 -4.70
N LEU A 50 -0.74 34.69 -4.00
CA LEU A 50 -0.48 34.70 -2.57
C LEU A 50 0.97 35.11 -2.24
N ALA A 51 1.92 34.86 -3.16
CA ALA A 51 3.31 35.28 -3.02
C ALA A 51 3.48 36.82 -2.99
N ASP A 52 2.51 37.61 -3.47
CA ASP A 52 2.49 39.05 -3.33
C ASP A 52 2.45 39.51 -1.86
N HIS A 53 2.01 38.61 -0.95
CA HIS A 53 2.00 38.89 0.50
C HIS A 53 3.28 38.46 1.23
N GLY A 54 4.25 37.84 0.53
CA GLY A 54 5.52 37.36 1.05
C GLY A 54 5.71 35.85 0.92
N ASN A 55 6.65 35.30 1.67
CA ASN A 55 6.99 33.89 1.60
C ASN A 55 5.83 32.98 2.01
N LEU A 56 5.64 31.91 1.25
CA LEU A 56 4.56 30.97 1.42
C LEU A 56 5.03 29.66 2.09
N LEU A 57 4.16 29.08 2.90
CA LEU A 57 4.23 27.67 3.30
C LEU A 57 2.97 26.98 2.84
N VAL A 58 3.11 25.98 1.95
CA VAL A 58 1.99 25.12 1.53
C VAL A 58 2.01 23.86 2.38
N VAL A 59 0.87 23.54 2.98
CA VAL A 59 0.70 22.33 3.80
C VAL A 59 -0.50 21.53 3.30
N VAL A 60 -0.28 20.24 3.06
CA VAL A 60 -1.29 19.28 2.64
C VAL A 60 -1.47 18.19 3.70
N ASP A 61 -2.59 17.49 3.67
CA ASP A 61 -2.81 16.30 4.51
C ASP A 61 -2.32 15.00 3.84
N GLN A 62 -2.27 14.95 2.51
CA GLN A 62 -1.81 13.81 1.71
C GLN A 62 -0.85 14.27 0.60
N PRO A 63 0.46 14.35 0.85
CA PRO A 63 1.44 14.85 -0.12
C PRO A 63 1.66 13.92 -1.32
N ALA A 64 1.45 12.63 -1.13
CA ALA A 64 1.49 11.63 -2.20
C ALA A 64 0.09 11.41 -2.81
N THR A 65 -0.01 10.79 -3.95
CA THR A 65 -1.28 10.48 -4.64
C THR A 65 -2.06 11.73 -5.05
N ILE A 66 -3.17 12.04 -4.38
CA ILE A 66 -4.09 13.13 -4.76
C ILE A 66 -3.44 14.52 -4.62
N GLY A 67 -2.60 14.71 -3.62
CA GLY A 67 -1.92 15.99 -3.37
C GLY A 67 -0.62 16.18 -4.15
N ALA A 68 -0.17 15.19 -4.90
CA ALA A 68 1.14 15.20 -5.55
C ALA A 68 1.32 16.39 -6.52
N LEU A 69 0.30 16.72 -7.31
CA LEU A 69 0.38 17.86 -8.24
C LEU A 69 0.51 19.19 -7.48
N ALA A 70 -0.29 19.41 -6.44
CA ALA A 70 -0.23 20.63 -5.63
C ALA A 70 1.13 20.80 -4.96
N VAL A 71 1.73 19.71 -4.49
CA VAL A 71 3.09 19.67 -3.92
C VAL A 71 4.15 19.97 -4.98
N ALA A 72 4.10 19.27 -6.13
CA ALA A 72 5.07 19.45 -7.21
C ALA A 72 5.08 20.88 -7.75
N VAL A 73 3.91 21.48 -7.97
CA VAL A 73 3.78 22.86 -8.43
C VAL A 73 4.35 23.84 -7.39
N ALA A 74 4.09 23.65 -6.10
CA ALA A 74 4.66 24.49 -5.05
C ALA A 74 6.18 24.39 -5.02
N GLN A 75 6.74 23.18 -5.11
CA GLN A 75 8.18 22.93 -5.12
C GLN A 75 8.86 23.52 -6.36
N ASP A 76 8.26 23.38 -7.54
CA ASP A 76 8.74 23.98 -8.79
C ASP A 76 8.79 25.53 -8.73
N MET A 77 7.90 26.13 -7.95
CA MET A 77 7.89 27.57 -7.67
C MET A 77 8.82 27.98 -6.52
N GLY A 78 9.60 27.07 -5.94
CA GLY A 78 10.49 27.33 -4.82
C GLY A 78 9.78 27.56 -3.48
N ILE A 79 8.51 27.16 -3.36
CA ILE A 79 7.71 27.33 -2.15
C ILE A 79 8.00 26.19 -1.18
N THR A 80 8.17 26.53 0.09
CA THR A 80 8.32 25.53 1.15
C THR A 80 7.04 24.69 1.31
N VAL A 81 7.19 23.37 1.32
CA VAL A 81 6.06 22.44 1.44
C VAL A 81 6.20 21.59 2.70
N GLY A 82 5.09 21.47 3.41
CA GLY A 82 4.94 20.57 4.54
C GLY A 82 3.69 19.71 4.41
N TYR A 83 3.59 18.69 5.26
CA TYR A 83 2.34 17.97 5.41
C TYR A 83 1.97 17.78 6.88
N LEU A 84 0.67 17.77 7.13
CA LEU A 84 0.10 17.49 8.44
C LEU A 84 -0.33 16.03 8.50
N PRO A 85 0.34 15.16 9.30
CA PRO A 85 -0.06 13.75 9.41
C PRO A 85 -1.52 13.60 9.84
N GLY A 86 -2.27 12.70 9.19
CA GLY A 86 -3.70 12.54 9.38
C GLY A 86 -4.14 12.29 10.84
N LEU A 87 -3.31 11.67 11.67
CA LEU A 87 -3.59 11.53 13.10
C LEU A 87 -3.50 12.87 13.82
N SER A 88 -2.49 13.69 13.49
CA SER A 88 -2.34 15.05 14.04
C SER A 88 -3.48 15.93 13.58
N MET A 89 -3.81 15.89 12.29
CA MET A 89 -4.97 16.63 11.73
C MET A 89 -6.26 16.28 12.47
N ARG A 90 -6.56 15.00 12.66
CA ARG A 90 -7.77 14.58 13.39
C ARG A 90 -7.82 15.12 14.82
N ARG A 91 -6.71 15.00 15.56
CA ARG A 91 -6.63 15.50 16.94
C ARG A 91 -6.80 17.02 17.03
N ILE A 92 -6.25 17.77 16.06
CA ILE A 92 -6.41 19.22 16.00
C ILE A 92 -7.84 19.58 15.59
N ALA A 93 -8.43 18.87 14.64
CA ALA A 93 -9.82 19.06 14.25
C ALA A 93 -10.80 18.83 15.41
N ASP A 94 -10.54 17.86 16.27
CA ASP A 94 -11.34 17.58 17.47
C ASP A 94 -11.31 18.75 18.49
N LEU A 95 -10.29 19.62 18.47
CA LEU A 95 -10.21 20.83 19.29
C LEU A 95 -10.98 22.00 18.68
N THR A 96 -11.41 21.90 17.42
CA THR A 96 -12.08 22.98 16.71
C THR A 96 -13.61 22.89 16.93
N PRO A 97 -14.30 23.95 17.37
CA PRO A 97 -15.74 23.92 17.61
C PRO A 97 -16.55 23.53 16.36
N GLY A 98 -17.63 22.78 16.58
CA GLY A 98 -18.57 22.36 15.54
C GLY A 98 -18.32 20.94 15.04
N SER A 99 -19.42 20.17 14.89
CA SER A 99 -19.39 18.76 14.47
C SER A 99 -19.44 18.54 12.96
N ALA A 100 -19.66 19.60 12.16
CA ALA A 100 -19.73 19.48 10.71
C ALA A 100 -18.33 19.20 10.15
N LYS A 101 -18.23 18.16 9.31
CA LYS A 101 -17.05 17.87 8.52
C LYS A 101 -17.24 18.45 7.12
N THR A 102 -16.37 19.38 6.73
CA THR A 102 -16.35 20.00 5.40
C THR A 102 -14.91 20.21 4.98
N ASP A 103 -14.64 20.13 3.69
CA ASP A 103 -13.30 20.35 3.11
C ASP A 103 -12.75 21.75 3.49
N ALA A 104 -13.62 22.76 3.55
CA ALA A 104 -13.27 24.09 4.03
C ALA A 104 -12.77 24.12 5.48
N LYS A 105 -13.42 23.34 6.37
CA LYS A 105 -13.01 23.22 7.76
C LYS A 105 -11.68 22.48 7.87
N ASP A 106 -11.52 21.41 7.10
CA ASP A 106 -10.30 20.60 7.11
C ASP A 106 -9.12 21.41 6.57
N ALA A 107 -9.27 22.17 5.48
CA ALA A 107 -8.27 23.11 4.98
C ALA A 107 -7.92 24.21 5.99
N ALA A 108 -8.91 24.75 6.69
CA ALA A 108 -8.69 25.76 7.74
C ALA A 108 -7.93 25.19 8.94
N VAL A 109 -8.20 23.94 9.32
CA VAL A 109 -7.45 23.22 10.38
C VAL A 109 -6.00 23.02 9.97
N ILE A 110 -5.74 22.64 8.71
CA ILE A 110 -4.37 22.48 8.17
C ILE A 110 -3.64 23.81 8.19
N ALA A 111 -4.25 24.90 7.70
CA ALA A 111 -3.63 26.24 7.69
C ALA A 111 -3.36 26.75 9.11
N GLY A 112 -4.32 26.54 10.03
CA GLY A 112 -4.18 26.89 11.45
C GLY A 112 -3.05 26.14 12.13
N ALA A 113 -2.94 24.84 11.88
CA ALA A 113 -1.83 24.01 12.37
C ALA A 113 -0.49 24.45 11.81
N ALA A 114 -0.44 24.78 10.52
CA ALA A 114 0.77 25.29 9.86
C ALA A 114 1.30 26.55 10.54
N ARG A 115 0.41 27.46 10.90
CA ARG A 115 0.74 28.74 11.53
C ARG A 115 1.10 28.64 13.01
N SER A 116 0.33 27.87 13.80
CA SER A 116 0.41 27.91 15.27
C SER A 116 1.06 26.67 15.90
N MET A 117 1.19 25.56 15.15
CA MET A 117 1.74 24.29 15.63
C MET A 117 2.75 23.68 14.64
N PRO A 118 3.79 24.43 14.20
CA PRO A 118 4.74 23.96 13.17
C PRO A 118 5.49 22.68 13.57
N HIS A 119 5.59 22.37 14.84
CA HIS A 119 6.18 21.13 15.36
C HIS A 119 5.35 19.88 15.00
N THR A 120 4.08 20.03 14.62
CA THR A 120 3.23 18.91 14.17
C THR A 120 3.41 18.60 12.69
N LEU A 121 4.03 19.51 11.95
CA LEU A 121 4.26 19.35 10.52
C LEU A 121 5.50 18.50 10.25
N ARG A 122 5.52 17.91 9.07
CA ARG A 122 6.71 17.27 8.50
C ARG A 122 7.06 17.94 7.18
N ALA A 123 8.35 18.13 6.93
CA ALA A 123 8.81 18.63 5.65
C ALA A 123 8.52 17.61 4.55
N VAL A 124 8.12 18.12 3.39
CA VAL A 124 8.07 17.31 2.16
C VAL A 124 9.34 17.69 1.38
N SER A 125 10.33 16.79 1.37
CA SER A 125 11.50 16.94 0.52
C SER A 125 11.09 16.81 -0.94
N THR A 126 11.91 17.35 -1.84
CA THR A 126 11.80 17.10 -3.29
C THR A 126 11.72 15.58 -3.48
N SER A 127 10.68 15.11 -4.16
CA SER A 127 10.46 13.70 -4.38
C SER A 127 11.67 13.14 -5.12
N ASP A 128 12.44 12.30 -4.45
CA ASP A 128 13.39 11.43 -5.13
C ASP A 128 12.55 10.53 -6.04
N GLU A 129 12.79 10.57 -7.35
CA GLU A 129 12.05 9.79 -8.34
C GLU A 129 12.08 8.30 -7.98
N ASP A 130 13.21 7.80 -7.49
CA ASP A 130 13.37 6.43 -7.05
C ASP A 130 12.49 6.11 -5.83
N ALA A 131 12.35 7.04 -4.89
CA ALA A 131 11.46 6.88 -3.74
C ALA A 131 9.98 6.84 -4.15
N ALA A 132 9.59 7.71 -5.09
CA ALA A 132 8.24 7.73 -5.64
C ALA A 132 7.95 6.44 -6.42
N ALA A 133 8.88 6.00 -7.27
CA ALA A 133 8.79 4.75 -8.03
C ALA A 133 8.68 3.54 -7.09
N LEU A 134 9.55 3.42 -6.08
CA LEU A 134 9.50 2.34 -5.09
C LEU A 134 8.18 2.35 -4.31
N SER A 135 7.68 3.52 -3.92
CA SER A 135 6.40 3.63 -3.20
C SER A 135 5.23 3.15 -4.06
N MET A 136 5.21 3.52 -5.34
CA MET A 136 4.16 3.13 -6.29
C MET A 136 4.23 1.63 -6.59
N LEU A 137 5.41 1.11 -6.95
CA LEU A 137 5.59 -0.30 -7.30
C LEU A 137 5.34 -1.23 -6.11
N THR A 138 5.84 -0.91 -4.93
CA THR A 138 5.57 -1.70 -3.71
C THR A 138 4.11 -1.65 -3.30
N GLY A 139 3.42 -0.51 -3.52
CA GLY A 139 1.98 -0.39 -3.34
C GLY A 139 1.21 -1.30 -4.28
N PHE A 140 1.58 -1.32 -5.54
CA PHE A 140 0.96 -2.16 -6.56
C PHE A 140 1.21 -3.66 -6.32
N ASP A 141 2.44 -4.08 -5.94
CA ASP A 141 2.69 -5.49 -5.56
C ASP A 141 1.81 -5.95 -4.39
N LEU A 142 1.58 -5.08 -3.40
CA LEU A 142 0.67 -5.40 -2.30
C LEU A 142 -0.77 -5.60 -2.76
N ASP A 143 -1.24 -4.81 -3.72
CA ASP A 143 -2.59 -4.95 -4.27
C ASP A 143 -2.71 -6.22 -5.12
N LEU A 144 -1.70 -6.53 -5.94
CA LEU A 144 -1.63 -7.79 -6.68
C LEU A 144 -1.62 -8.99 -5.73
N ALA A 145 -0.85 -8.92 -4.63
CA ALA A 145 -0.80 -10.00 -3.62
C ALA A 145 -2.18 -10.25 -2.98
N ARG A 146 -2.95 -9.19 -2.72
CA ARG A 146 -4.34 -9.32 -2.21
C ARG A 146 -5.24 -9.99 -3.24
N GLN A 147 -5.15 -9.62 -4.52
CA GLN A 147 -5.92 -10.21 -5.60
C GLN A 147 -5.57 -11.69 -5.80
N VAL A 148 -4.30 -12.06 -5.74
CA VAL A 148 -3.85 -13.47 -5.77
C VAL A 148 -4.51 -14.27 -4.64
N ASN A 149 -4.40 -13.80 -3.40
CA ASN A 149 -5.02 -14.47 -2.25
C ASN A 149 -6.55 -14.60 -2.41
N GLN A 150 -7.20 -13.54 -2.89
CA GLN A 150 -8.65 -13.56 -3.12
C GLN A 150 -9.04 -14.56 -4.22
N GLY A 151 -8.30 -14.59 -5.32
CA GLY A 151 -8.52 -15.54 -6.42
C GLY A 151 -8.31 -16.99 -5.99
N ALA A 152 -7.20 -17.26 -5.29
CA ALA A 152 -6.91 -18.58 -4.74
C ALA A 152 -7.99 -19.06 -3.76
N ASN A 153 -8.45 -18.21 -2.85
CA ASN A 153 -9.52 -18.55 -1.92
C ASN A 153 -10.85 -18.82 -2.63
N ARG A 154 -11.15 -18.13 -3.74
CA ARG A 154 -12.34 -18.42 -4.55
C ARG A 154 -12.26 -19.78 -5.23
N ILE A 155 -11.11 -20.15 -5.80
CA ILE A 155 -10.88 -21.49 -6.38
C ILE A 155 -11.03 -22.56 -5.31
N ARG A 156 -10.40 -22.36 -4.15
CA ARG A 156 -10.51 -23.29 -3.01
C ARG A 156 -11.96 -23.45 -2.57
N GLY A 157 -12.70 -22.35 -2.41
CA GLY A 157 -14.11 -22.39 -2.04
C GLY A 157 -14.99 -23.17 -3.04
N LEU A 158 -14.75 -23.00 -4.35
CA LEU A 158 -15.46 -23.77 -5.37
C LEU A 158 -15.13 -25.26 -5.30
N TYR A 159 -13.84 -25.62 -5.18
CA TYR A 159 -13.48 -27.03 -5.03
C TYR A 159 -13.96 -27.62 -3.71
N THR A 160 -13.94 -26.89 -2.60
CA THR A 160 -14.53 -27.32 -1.33
C THR A 160 -16.01 -27.65 -1.52
N GLN A 161 -16.74 -26.88 -2.32
CA GLN A 161 -18.15 -27.10 -2.60
C GLN A 161 -18.39 -28.32 -3.49
N ILE A 162 -17.66 -28.47 -4.58
CA ILE A 162 -17.94 -29.49 -5.61
C ILE A 162 -17.17 -30.78 -5.41
N HIS A 163 -15.96 -30.75 -4.81
CA HIS A 163 -15.10 -31.91 -4.61
C HIS A 163 -13.99 -31.64 -3.56
N PRO A 164 -14.29 -31.79 -2.25
CA PRO A 164 -13.35 -31.46 -1.18
C PRO A 164 -11.98 -32.16 -1.25
N ALA A 165 -11.96 -33.44 -1.72
CA ALA A 165 -10.70 -34.15 -1.85
C ALA A 165 -9.76 -33.53 -2.93
N LEU A 166 -10.31 -32.94 -3.99
CA LEU A 166 -9.51 -32.18 -4.97
C LEU A 166 -9.01 -30.86 -4.37
N GLU A 167 -9.82 -30.18 -3.54
CA GLU A 167 -9.35 -29.00 -2.82
C GLU A 167 -8.16 -29.34 -1.92
N ALA A 168 -8.28 -30.40 -1.13
CA ALA A 168 -7.21 -30.82 -0.23
C ALA A 168 -5.88 -31.09 -0.95
N VAL A 169 -5.93 -31.60 -2.18
CA VAL A 169 -4.74 -31.87 -3.01
C VAL A 169 -4.26 -30.63 -3.77
N MET A 170 -5.13 -29.94 -4.51
CA MET A 170 -4.73 -28.84 -5.40
C MET A 170 -4.67 -27.49 -4.70
N GLY A 171 -5.46 -27.27 -3.66
CA GLY A 171 -5.54 -26.02 -2.94
C GLY A 171 -4.19 -25.48 -2.42
N PRO A 172 -3.33 -26.31 -1.81
CA PRO A 172 -2.00 -25.91 -1.39
C PRO A 172 -1.05 -25.53 -2.54
N TRP A 173 -1.37 -25.93 -3.78
CA TRP A 173 -0.49 -25.74 -4.94
C TRP A 173 -0.96 -24.64 -5.89
N LEU A 174 -1.96 -23.84 -5.52
CA LEU A 174 -2.49 -22.76 -6.37
C LEU A 174 -1.50 -21.61 -6.62
N GLU A 175 -0.38 -21.60 -5.92
CA GLU A 175 0.76 -20.69 -6.22
C GLU A 175 1.61 -21.16 -7.42
N HIS A 176 1.37 -22.38 -7.92
CA HIS A 176 2.07 -22.94 -9.07
C HIS A 176 1.20 -22.87 -10.33
N ASP A 177 1.67 -22.13 -11.32
CA ASP A 177 0.95 -21.94 -12.60
C ASP A 177 0.64 -23.28 -13.29
N ALA A 178 1.48 -24.29 -13.12
CA ALA A 178 1.23 -25.62 -13.66
C ALA A 178 -0.11 -26.23 -13.17
N VAL A 179 -0.48 -26.00 -11.90
CA VAL A 179 -1.75 -26.48 -11.34
C VAL A 179 -2.91 -25.62 -11.86
N LEU A 180 -2.72 -24.33 -11.95
CA LEU A 180 -3.71 -23.40 -12.53
C LEU A 180 -3.99 -23.76 -13.99
N GLU A 181 -2.97 -24.17 -14.74
CA GLU A 181 -3.10 -24.65 -16.12
C GLU A 181 -3.88 -25.98 -16.21
N VAL A 182 -3.76 -26.85 -15.23
CA VAL A 182 -4.61 -28.06 -15.13
C VAL A 182 -6.06 -27.67 -14.87
N ILE A 183 -6.31 -26.77 -13.93
CA ILE A 183 -7.64 -26.25 -13.61
C ILE A 183 -8.28 -25.54 -14.81
N ALA A 184 -7.50 -24.72 -15.51
CA ALA A 184 -7.97 -24.02 -16.71
C ALA A 184 -8.37 -24.96 -17.85
N ALA A 185 -7.72 -26.12 -17.96
CA ALA A 185 -7.98 -27.10 -19.02
C ALA A 185 -9.08 -28.10 -18.62
N TRP A 186 -9.13 -28.52 -17.38
CA TRP A 186 -10.01 -29.55 -16.86
C TRP A 186 -10.61 -29.12 -15.50
N PRO A 187 -11.61 -28.22 -15.51
CA PRO A 187 -12.09 -27.57 -14.30
C PRO A 187 -12.92 -28.49 -13.40
N THR A 188 -13.57 -29.51 -13.96
CA THR A 188 -14.44 -30.40 -13.17
C THR A 188 -13.81 -31.75 -12.86
N PRO A 189 -14.30 -32.46 -11.82
CA PRO A 189 -13.87 -33.84 -11.55
C PRO A 189 -14.08 -34.75 -12.75
N ALA A 190 -15.16 -34.56 -13.51
CA ALA A 190 -15.46 -35.35 -14.72
C ALA A 190 -14.44 -35.09 -15.83
N ASP A 191 -14.03 -33.82 -16.04
CA ASP A 191 -13.02 -33.45 -17.03
C ASP A 191 -11.65 -34.03 -16.65
N LEU A 192 -11.26 -33.97 -15.38
CA LEU A 192 -10.03 -34.55 -14.87
C LEU A 192 -10.02 -36.07 -15.02
N LYS A 193 -11.13 -36.77 -14.73
CA LYS A 193 -11.28 -38.21 -14.96
C LYS A 193 -11.12 -38.54 -16.44
N ARG A 194 -11.76 -37.80 -17.34
CA ARG A 194 -11.65 -37.94 -18.80
C ARG A 194 -10.25 -37.67 -19.35
N ALA A 195 -9.55 -36.69 -18.76
CA ALA A 195 -8.15 -36.39 -19.10
C ALA A 195 -7.23 -37.55 -18.73
N GLY A 196 -7.42 -38.12 -17.54
CA GLY A 196 -6.60 -39.21 -17.01
C GLY A 196 -5.18 -38.77 -16.63
N LYS A 197 -4.50 -39.65 -15.88
CA LYS A 197 -3.18 -39.39 -15.30
C LYS A 197 -2.16 -38.90 -16.32
N ALA A 198 -2.09 -39.54 -17.48
CA ALA A 198 -1.04 -39.23 -18.48
C ALA A 198 -1.14 -37.80 -19.04
N ARG A 199 -2.37 -37.31 -19.31
CA ARG A 199 -2.56 -35.92 -19.82
C ARG A 199 -2.34 -34.89 -18.72
N ILE A 200 -2.77 -35.17 -17.48
CA ILE A 200 -2.52 -34.29 -16.32
C ILE A 200 -1.02 -34.18 -16.07
N ASP A 201 -0.31 -35.30 -16.05
CA ASP A 201 1.14 -35.38 -15.90
C ASP A 201 1.86 -34.56 -16.98
N ALA A 202 1.53 -34.79 -18.25
CA ALA A 202 2.12 -34.08 -19.37
C ALA A 202 1.89 -32.56 -19.29
N ARG A 203 0.71 -32.11 -18.86
CA ARG A 203 0.41 -30.68 -18.69
C ARG A 203 1.19 -30.07 -17.56
N LEU A 204 1.23 -30.71 -16.39
CA LEU A 204 2.07 -30.27 -15.27
C LEU A 204 3.52 -30.16 -15.65
N LYS A 205 4.07 -31.15 -16.35
CA LYS A 205 5.45 -31.16 -16.86
C LYS A 205 5.72 -30.02 -17.83
N LYS A 206 4.81 -29.81 -18.80
CA LYS A 206 4.90 -28.73 -19.80
C LYS A 206 5.01 -27.36 -19.15
N HIS A 207 4.33 -27.14 -18.03
CA HIS A 207 4.33 -25.85 -17.31
C HIS A 207 5.32 -25.84 -16.12
N GLY A 208 6.39 -26.63 -16.19
CA GLY A 208 7.56 -26.51 -15.30
C GLY A 208 7.43 -27.20 -13.94
N CYS A 209 6.39 -28.00 -13.69
CA CYS A 209 6.28 -28.72 -12.43
C CYS A 209 7.27 -29.89 -12.35
N ARG A 210 8.26 -29.80 -11.46
CA ARG A 210 9.23 -30.88 -11.24
C ARG A 210 8.63 -32.13 -10.63
N ARG A 211 7.55 -31.98 -9.84
CA ARG A 211 6.85 -33.07 -9.16
C ARG A 211 5.61 -33.56 -9.94
N HIS A 212 5.57 -33.33 -11.26
CA HIS A 212 4.43 -33.57 -12.13
C HIS A 212 3.81 -34.98 -11.96
N ALA A 213 4.65 -36.02 -11.95
CA ALA A 213 4.17 -37.41 -11.85
C ALA A 213 3.50 -37.72 -10.50
N THR A 214 4.07 -37.18 -9.40
CA THR A 214 3.52 -37.32 -8.04
C THR A 214 2.18 -36.59 -7.94
N TRP A 215 2.13 -35.33 -8.40
CA TRP A 215 0.93 -34.50 -8.31
C TRP A 215 -0.20 -35.06 -9.21
N ALA A 216 0.13 -35.52 -10.42
CA ALA A 216 -0.86 -36.19 -11.27
C ALA A 216 -1.45 -37.45 -10.59
N GLY A 217 -0.61 -38.22 -9.91
CA GLY A 217 -1.07 -39.40 -9.13
C GLY A 217 -2.00 -38.99 -8.01
N GLN A 218 -1.66 -37.98 -7.24
CA GLN A 218 -2.47 -37.47 -6.12
C GLN A 218 -3.83 -36.90 -6.59
N ILE A 219 -3.83 -36.16 -7.71
CA ILE A 219 -5.08 -35.64 -8.31
C ILE A 219 -5.99 -36.81 -8.72
N VAL A 220 -5.46 -37.80 -9.39
CA VAL A 220 -6.26 -38.96 -9.85
C VAL A 220 -6.79 -39.76 -8.64
N SER A 221 -5.95 -39.99 -7.62
CA SER A 221 -6.38 -40.67 -6.40
C SER A 221 -7.49 -39.89 -5.69
N ALA A 222 -7.38 -38.56 -5.61
CA ALA A 222 -8.41 -37.71 -5.02
C ALA A 222 -9.78 -37.88 -5.72
N LEU A 223 -9.81 -38.12 -7.03
CA LEU A 223 -11.05 -38.31 -7.80
C LEU A 223 -11.80 -39.60 -7.42
N GLU A 224 -11.13 -40.55 -6.81
CA GLU A 224 -11.74 -41.82 -6.37
C GLU A 224 -12.59 -41.66 -5.10
N HIS A 225 -12.34 -40.60 -4.33
CA HIS A 225 -13.03 -40.35 -3.06
C HIS A 225 -14.45 -39.80 -3.20
N GLN A 226 -14.89 -39.46 -4.43
CA GLN A 226 -16.23 -38.94 -4.65
C GLN A 226 -16.80 -39.45 -5.97
N THR A 227 -17.97 -40.06 -5.90
CA THR A 227 -18.71 -40.56 -7.08
C THR A 227 -19.92 -39.69 -7.42
N VAL A 228 -20.46 -38.98 -6.44
CA VAL A 228 -21.60 -38.09 -6.62
C VAL A 228 -21.21 -36.77 -7.23
N VAL A 229 -22.05 -36.22 -8.10
CA VAL A 229 -21.91 -34.89 -8.68
C VAL A 229 -22.74 -33.93 -7.84
N VAL A 230 -22.09 -32.89 -7.35
CA VAL A 230 -22.75 -31.85 -6.54
C VAL A 230 -23.40 -30.80 -7.45
N ALA A 231 -24.58 -30.32 -7.05
CA ALA A 231 -25.25 -29.23 -7.76
C ALA A 231 -24.35 -27.98 -7.83
N GLY A 232 -24.32 -27.32 -9.00
CA GLY A 232 -23.44 -26.16 -9.26
C GLY A 232 -22.10 -26.53 -9.90
N THR A 233 -21.79 -27.81 -10.12
CA THR A 233 -20.56 -28.26 -10.81
C THR A 233 -20.46 -27.68 -12.23
N ASP A 234 -21.56 -27.57 -12.98
CA ASP A 234 -21.56 -26.98 -14.33
C ASP A 234 -21.26 -25.47 -14.28
N ALA A 235 -21.78 -24.77 -13.30
CA ALA A 235 -21.45 -23.35 -13.10
C ALA A 235 -19.96 -23.18 -12.71
N ALA A 236 -19.44 -24.05 -11.85
CA ALA A 236 -18.02 -24.05 -11.48
C ALA A 236 -17.12 -24.34 -12.70
N ALA A 237 -17.58 -25.18 -13.64
CA ALA A 237 -16.86 -25.44 -14.91
C ALA A 237 -16.61 -24.19 -15.74
N VAL A 238 -17.51 -23.21 -15.68
CA VAL A 238 -17.34 -21.91 -16.34
C VAL A 238 -16.44 -20.97 -15.56
N VAL A 239 -16.59 -20.92 -14.25
CA VAL A 239 -15.90 -19.94 -13.37
C VAL A 239 -14.44 -20.32 -13.12
N LEU A 240 -14.14 -21.60 -12.85
CA LEU A 240 -12.79 -22.07 -12.50
C LEU A 240 -11.72 -21.72 -13.54
N PRO A 241 -11.94 -21.92 -14.88
CA PRO A 241 -10.95 -21.57 -15.88
C PRO A 241 -10.66 -20.06 -15.93
N HIS A 242 -11.66 -19.22 -15.70
CA HIS A 242 -11.46 -17.76 -15.66
C HIS A 242 -10.61 -17.36 -14.45
N LEU A 243 -10.91 -17.89 -13.27
CA LEU A 243 -10.13 -17.61 -12.07
C LEU A 243 -8.69 -18.14 -12.19
N ALA A 244 -8.49 -19.33 -12.75
CA ALA A 244 -7.17 -19.90 -12.96
C ALA A 244 -6.30 -19.04 -13.90
N ARG A 245 -6.87 -18.62 -15.07
CA ARG A 245 -6.15 -17.72 -16.00
C ARG A 245 -5.88 -16.35 -15.39
N GLN A 246 -6.81 -15.81 -14.61
CA GLN A 246 -6.60 -14.55 -13.88
C GLN A 246 -5.44 -14.67 -12.91
N LEU A 247 -5.35 -15.77 -12.15
CA LEU A 247 -4.25 -16.00 -11.22
C LEU A 247 -2.90 -16.11 -11.92
N ILE A 248 -2.81 -16.84 -13.05
CA ILE A 248 -1.59 -16.91 -13.87
C ILE A 248 -1.15 -15.50 -14.31
N SER A 249 -2.10 -14.69 -14.78
CA SER A 249 -1.80 -13.30 -15.16
C SER A 249 -1.32 -12.45 -13.98
N LEU A 250 -1.92 -12.61 -12.80
CA LEU A 250 -1.50 -11.91 -11.59
C LEU A 250 -0.11 -12.34 -11.12
N HIS A 251 0.24 -13.63 -11.25
CA HIS A 251 1.59 -14.11 -10.94
C HIS A 251 2.63 -13.49 -11.88
N ALA A 252 2.35 -13.43 -13.19
CA ALA A 252 3.23 -12.80 -14.17
C ALA A 252 3.43 -11.31 -13.86
N GLN A 253 2.35 -10.56 -13.62
CA GLN A 253 2.42 -9.13 -13.24
C GLN A 253 3.25 -8.92 -11.97
N ARG A 254 3.11 -9.80 -10.97
CA ARG A 254 3.91 -9.71 -9.74
C ARG A 254 5.39 -10.00 -9.99
N ALA A 255 5.70 -10.91 -10.90
CA ALA A 255 7.08 -11.19 -11.28
C ALA A 255 7.73 -9.98 -11.99
N ASP A 256 6.98 -9.34 -12.90
CA ASP A 256 7.45 -8.14 -13.62
C ASP A 256 7.68 -6.96 -12.65
N VAL A 257 6.74 -6.72 -11.74
CA VAL A 257 6.90 -5.66 -10.71
C VAL A 257 8.07 -5.98 -9.79
N ALA A 258 8.22 -7.25 -9.38
CA ALA A 258 9.34 -7.66 -8.53
C ALA A 258 10.70 -7.40 -9.18
N ALA A 259 10.84 -7.66 -10.47
CA ALA A 259 12.09 -7.38 -11.21
C ALA A 259 12.40 -5.87 -11.26
N GLN A 260 11.39 -5.02 -11.47
CA GLN A 260 11.58 -3.57 -11.47
C GLN A 260 11.96 -3.05 -10.08
N VAL A 261 11.30 -3.56 -9.02
CA VAL A 261 11.63 -3.22 -7.63
C VAL A 261 13.06 -3.66 -7.29
N GLU A 262 13.46 -4.85 -7.70
CA GLU A 262 14.81 -5.38 -7.49
C GLU A 262 15.87 -4.46 -8.12
N ALA A 263 15.70 -4.08 -9.37
CA ALA A 263 16.62 -3.18 -10.06
C ALA A 263 16.76 -1.80 -9.34
N LEU A 264 15.66 -1.22 -8.88
CA LEU A 264 15.70 0.05 -8.14
C LEU A 264 16.38 -0.08 -6.78
N VAL A 265 16.12 -1.19 -6.07
CA VAL A 265 16.72 -1.42 -4.75
C VAL A 265 18.21 -1.70 -4.85
N GLU A 266 18.65 -2.49 -5.85
CA GLU A 266 20.05 -2.80 -6.10
C GLU A 266 20.88 -1.58 -6.49
N ALA A 267 20.28 -0.64 -7.22
CA ALA A 267 20.93 0.62 -7.58
C ALA A 267 21.04 1.60 -6.38
N HIS A 268 20.32 1.35 -5.28
CA HIS A 268 20.27 2.30 -4.17
C HIS A 268 21.52 2.20 -3.27
N PRO A 269 22.14 3.34 -2.84
CA PRO A 269 23.35 3.33 -2.02
C PRO A 269 23.28 2.55 -0.70
N LEU A 270 22.08 2.39 -0.13
CA LEU A 270 21.86 1.63 1.09
C LEU A 270 21.60 0.14 0.85
N TYR A 271 21.66 -0.35 -0.39
CA TYR A 271 21.37 -1.74 -0.73
C TYR A 271 22.17 -2.73 0.10
N GLU A 272 23.49 -2.63 0.05
CA GLU A 272 24.40 -3.53 0.76
C GLU A 272 24.16 -3.52 2.29
N VAL A 273 23.88 -2.35 2.84
CA VAL A 273 23.58 -2.21 4.28
C VAL A 273 22.26 -2.92 4.63
N LEU A 274 21.21 -2.74 3.83
CA LEU A 274 19.92 -3.35 4.09
C LEU A 274 19.95 -4.87 3.96
N ILE A 275 20.58 -5.38 2.90
CA ILE A 275 20.67 -6.83 2.65
C ILE A 275 21.59 -7.53 3.66
N SER A 276 22.56 -6.83 4.26
CA SER A 276 23.40 -7.39 5.32
C SER A 276 22.63 -7.68 6.62
N MET A 277 21.45 -7.10 6.79
CA MET A 277 20.63 -7.34 7.99
C MET A 277 19.91 -8.70 7.90
N PRO A 278 19.97 -9.54 8.96
CA PRO A 278 19.27 -10.82 8.96
C PRO A 278 17.77 -10.67 8.68
N GLY A 279 17.25 -11.51 7.78
CA GLY A 279 15.82 -11.52 7.42
C GLY A 279 15.37 -10.37 6.50
N ILE A 280 16.28 -9.50 6.03
CA ILE A 280 15.97 -8.47 5.04
C ILE A 280 16.38 -8.92 3.66
N GLY A 281 15.40 -9.32 2.85
CA GLY A 281 15.56 -9.53 1.41
C GLY A 281 15.11 -8.30 0.62
N VAL A 282 15.29 -8.34 -0.71
CA VAL A 282 14.99 -7.23 -1.63
C VAL A 282 13.59 -6.62 -1.40
N ARG A 283 12.57 -7.43 -1.24
CA ARG A 283 11.18 -6.93 -1.01
C ARG A 283 11.04 -6.17 0.31
N THR A 284 11.68 -6.64 1.37
CA THR A 284 11.67 -5.95 2.68
C THR A 284 12.46 -4.65 2.59
N ALA A 285 13.62 -4.67 1.93
CA ALA A 285 14.43 -3.49 1.65
C ALA A 285 13.67 -2.45 0.81
N ALA A 286 12.94 -2.88 -0.21
CA ALA A 286 12.10 -1.99 -1.02
C ALA A 286 11.04 -1.27 -0.20
N VAL A 287 10.32 -1.98 0.66
CA VAL A 287 9.32 -1.38 1.55
C VAL A 287 9.99 -0.44 2.56
N PHE A 288 11.14 -0.83 3.09
CA PHE A 288 11.91 0.01 4.00
C PHE A 288 12.27 1.34 3.34
N LEU A 289 12.88 1.30 2.15
CA LEU A 289 13.24 2.48 1.38
C LEU A 289 12.01 3.32 1.03
N ALA A 290 10.98 2.72 0.45
CA ALA A 290 9.74 3.42 0.08
C ALA A 290 9.10 4.20 1.25
N GLU A 291 9.23 3.67 2.47
CA GLU A 291 8.61 4.29 3.65
C GLU A 291 9.54 5.22 4.45
N THR A 292 10.85 5.18 4.18
CA THR A 292 11.85 5.97 4.93
C THR A 292 12.57 7.02 4.09
N LEU A 293 12.68 6.87 2.77
CA LEU A 293 13.29 7.87 1.90
C LEU A 293 12.61 9.24 2.06
N GLY A 294 13.41 10.28 2.02
CA GLY A 294 12.96 11.66 2.26
C GLY A 294 12.58 11.97 3.71
N LYS A 295 12.84 11.07 4.66
CA LYS A 295 12.60 11.27 6.09
C LYS A 295 13.90 11.15 6.86
N THR A 296 14.10 12.02 7.83
CA THR A 296 15.25 11.99 8.74
C THR A 296 14.84 11.37 10.07
N PHE A 297 15.72 10.51 10.57
CA PHE A 297 15.59 9.87 11.88
C PHE A 297 16.92 10.05 12.62
N ASP A 298 16.91 10.79 13.72
CA ASP A 298 18.12 11.03 14.50
C ASP A 298 18.54 9.79 15.29
N THR A 299 17.60 8.90 15.57
CA THR A 299 17.84 7.68 16.34
C THR A 299 17.03 6.49 15.84
N GLY A 300 17.52 5.28 16.08
CA GLY A 300 16.76 4.04 15.83
C GLY A 300 15.44 3.98 16.62
N ALA A 301 15.36 4.61 17.79
CA ALA A 301 14.13 4.70 18.58
C ALA A 301 13.05 5.55 17.87
N GLN A 302 13.43 6.62 17.20
CA GLN A 302 12.50 7.40 16.38
C GLN A 302 11.99 6.59 15.20
N LEU A 303 12.86 5.86 14.51
CA LEU A 303 12.45 4.96 13.43
C LEU A 303 11.51 3.85 13.92
N ALA A 304 11.82 3.23 15.05
CA ALA A 304 10.96 2.20 15.67
C ALA A 304 9.59 2.77 16.06
N SER A 305 9.54 3.99 16.58
CA SER A 305 8.30 4.69 16.89
C SER A 305 7.51 5.03 15.63
N TYR A 306 8.18 5.50 14.58
CA TYR A 306 7.57 5.77 13.27
C TYR A 306 6.98 4.50 12.66
N ALA A 307 7.69 3.39 12.73
CA ALA A 307 7.20 2.07 12.28
C ALA A 307 6.07 1.51 13.19
N GLY A 308 5.86 2.07 14.37
CA GLY A 308 4.91 1.54 15.36
C GLY A 308 5.38 0.26 16.05
N LEU A 309 6.70 0.02 16.06
CA LEU A 309 7.34 -1.12 16.75
C LEU A 309 7.65 -0.80 18.20
N ALA A 310 7.92 0.47 18.52
CA ALA A 310 8.16 0.87 19.89
C ALA A 310 6.90 0.65 20.75
N PRO A 311 7.04 0.07 21.95
CA PRO A 311 5.91 -0.11 22.86
C PRO A 311 5.38 1.24 23.33
N VAL A 312 4.09 1.26 23.65
CA VAL A 312 3.41 2.42 24.24
C VAL A 312 3.34 2.23 25.75
N THR A 313 4.07 3.06 26.48
CA THR A 313 4.01 3.08 27.93
C THR A 313 2.69 3.70 28.40
N ARG A 314 1.92 2.96 29.19
CA ARG A 314 0.76 3.47 29.92
C ARG A 314 1.06 3.45 31.41
N ARG A 315 1.15 4.64 31.99
CA ARG A 315 1.36 4.81 33.43
C ARG A 315 0.36 5.85 33.94
N SER A 316 -0.40 5.48 34.96
CA SER A 316 -1.30 6.39 35.65
C SER A 316 -1.28 6.04 37.11
N GLY A 317 -0.70 6.93 37.93
CA GLY A 317 -0.56 6.73 39.37
C GLY A 317 0.20 5.44 39.73
N SER A 318 -0.27 4.77 40.76
CA SER A 318 0.30 3.50 41.26
C SER A 318 -0.35 2.26 40.64
N SER A 319 -1.52 2.40 39.97
CA SER A 319 -2.38 1.28 39.57
C SER A 319 -2.18 0.80 38.12
N ILE A 320 -1.72 1.67 37.23
CA ILE A 320 -1.49 1.31 35.82
C ILE A 320 -0.01 1.43 35.52
N ARG A 321 0.66 0.29 35.32
CA ARG A 321 2.04 0.21 34.88
C ARG A 321 2.13 -0.88 33.84
N GLY A 322 2.41 -0.52 32.59
CA GLY A 322 2.58 -1.51 31.52
C GLY A 322 3.02 -0.89 30.22
N GLU A 323 3.63 -1.73 29.41
CA GLU A 323 3.95 -1.44 28.03
C GLU A 323 3.01 -2.22 27.13
N HIS A 324 2.43 -1.55 26.16
CA HIS A 324 1.42 -2.10 25.25
C HIS A 324 1.87 -1.98 23.81
N VAL A 325 1.39 -2.89 22.97
CA VAL A 325 1.63 -2.83 21.53
C VAL A 325 1.08 -1.52 20.98
N SER A 326 1.90 -0.81 20.22
CA SER A 326 1.44 0.37 19.49
C SER A 326 0.45 -0.05 18.39
N HIS A 327 -0.73 0.58 18.33
CA HIS A 327 -1.66 0.46 17.22
C HIS A 327 -1.48 1.54 16.16
N GLY A 328 -0.59 2.52 16.42
CA GLY A 328 -0.18 3.58 15.50
C GLY A 328 1.03 3.20 14.66
N GLY A 329 1.60 4.21 14.02
CA GLY A 329 2.79 4.10 13.19
C GLY A 329 2.52 3.66 11.75
N ASN A 330 3.60 3.53 10.98
CA ASN A 330 3.55 3.10 9.59
C ASN A 330 3.29 1.59 9.49
N LYS A 331 2.08 1.20 9.12
CA LYS A 331 1.65 -0.20 9.09
C LYS A 331 2.39 -1.04 8.04
N ARG A 332 2.81 -0.42 6.92
CA ARG A 332 3.55 -1.12 5.85
C ARG A 332 4.95 -1.48 6.34
N LEU A 333 5.66 -0.49 6.90
CA LEU A 333 6.98 -0.68 7.47
C LEU A 333 6.93 -1.66 8.65
N LYS A 334 5.95 -1.51 9.54
CA LYS A 334 5.74 -2.45 10.66
C LYS A 334 5.61 -3.88 10.19
N ARG A 335 4.79 -4.12 9.16
CA ARG A 335 4.59 -5.46 8.59
C ARG A 335 5.87 -6.01 7.95
N ALA A 336 6.60 -5.18 7.20
CA ALA A 336 7.86 -5.57 6.58
C ALA A 336 8.89 -6.01 7.63
N MET A 337 9.08 -5.21 8.67
CA MET A 337 9.99 -5.52 9.77
C MET A 337 9.54 -6.72 10.62
N PHE A 338 8.23 -6.89 10.80
CA PHE A 338 7.70 -8.09 11.44
C PHE A 338 8.02 -9.35 10.65
N LEU A 339 7.80 -9.34 9.32
CA LEU A 339 8.11 -10.49 8.48
C LEU A 339 9.60 -10.82 8.44
N SER A 340 10.47 -9.80 8.43
CA SER A 340 11.92 -10.00 8.48
C SER A 340 12.41 -10.68 9.76
N ALA A 341 11.69 -10.47 10.87
CA ALA A 341 12.06 -11.09 12.17
C ALA A 341 11.73 -12.59 12.23
N PHE A 342 10.97 -13.13 11.27
CA PHE A 342 10.58 -14.55 11.18
C PHE A 342 11.25 -15.28 10.00
N ALA A 343 12.14 -14.61 9.24
CA ALA A 343 12.77 -15.16 8.04
C ALA A 343 14.10 -15.91 8.36
#